data_162d54ff23297c11f395f6d1e0da4ef7
#
_entry.id   162d54ff23297c11f395f6d1e0da4ef7
#
_cell.length_a   1.000
_cell.length_b   1.000
_cell.length_c   1.000
_cell.angle_alpha   90.00
_cell.angle_beta   90.00
_cell.angle_gamma   90.00
#
_symmetry.space_group_name_H-M   'P 1'
#
loop_
_entity.id
_entity.type
_entity.pdbx_description
1 polymer ?
#
loop_
_entity_poly.entity_id
_entity_poly.type
_entity_poly.pdbx_seq_one_letter_code
_entity_poly.pdbx_strand_id
1 'polypeptide(L)'
;MNKMNFLNNTLINSIAAAAFGLMSLTVQAESPSAMPTANTPHSSMPQASGDHDMKKLMTKGMDSMQTMQMSGDMDKDFAMMMKMHHQQALDMAKMEIAHGKSPEMKAMAKKIVAAQKKEIAQFDKWLAKHQ
;
A
#
# COMPACT_ATOMS: atom_id res chain seq x y z
N MET A 1 -3.90 -51.59 -0.07
CA MET A 1 -4.72 -51.23 1.09
C MET A 1 -3.88 -50.37 2.01
N ASN A 2 -3.94 -49.04 1.87
CA ASN A 2 -3.27 -48.10 2.79
C ASN A 2 -4.31 -47.11 3.32
N LYS A 3 -4.51 -47.19 4.63
CA LYS A 3 -5.45 -46.38 5.38
C LYS A 3 -4.87 -45.00 5.57
N MET A 4 -5.56 -43.98 5.04
CA MET A 4 -5.29 -42.58 5.33
C MET A 4 -5.84 -42.21 6.72
N ASN A 5 -4.95 -41.85 7.65
CA ASN A 5 -5.31 -41.35 8.96
C ASN A 5 -5.64 -39.85 8.84
N PHE A 6 -6.93 -39.52 8.97
CA PHE A 6 -7.40 -38.17 9.21
C PHE A 6 -7.21 -37.86 10.69
N LEU A 7 -6.23 -36.99 11.01
CA LEU A 7 -6.12 -36.41 12.35
C LEU A 7 -6.97 -35.13 12.39
N ASN A 8 -8.10 -35.24 13.09
CA ASN A 8 -8.93 -34.10 13.50
C ASN A 8 -8.12 -33.17 14.43
N ASN A 9 -7.87 -31.93 13.99
CA ASN A 9 -7.40 -30.88 14.87
C ASN A 9 -8.56 -29.98 15.26
N THR A 10 -9.24 -30.32 16.35
CA THR A 10 -10.31 -29.53 16.95
C THR A 10 -9.67 -28.37 17.74
N LEU A 11 -9.64 -27.19 17.17
CA LEU A 11 -9.27 -25.97 17.89
C LEU A 11 -10.48 -25.40 18.64
N ILE A 12 -10.38 -25.45 19.95
CA ILE A 12 -11.33 -24.91 20.92
C ILE A 12 -11.28 -23.38 20.87
N ASN A 13 -12.38 -22.77 20.40
CA ASN A 13 -12.58 -21.32 20.48
C ASN A 13 -13.02 -20.96 21.91
N SER A 14 -12.14 -20.32 22.66
CA SER A 14 -12.49 -19.67 23.92
C SER A 14 -13.03 -18.27 23.63
N ILE A 15 -14.35 -18.09 23.77
CA ILE A 15 -15.02 -16.80 23.71
C ILE A 15 -14.87 -16.12 25.07
N ALA A 16 -14.07 -15.08 25.15
CA ALA A 16 -14.04 -14.18 26.29
C ALA A 16 -15.09 -13.09 26.09
N ALA A 17 -16.17 -13.13 26.87
CA ALA A 17 -17.16 -12.08 26.93
C ALA A 17 -16.60 -10.88 27.71
N ALA A 18 -16.35 -9.76 27.03
CA ALA A 18 -16.05 -8.48 27.68
C ALA A 18 -17.34 -7.66 27.81
N ALA A 19 -17.67 -7.34 29.07
CA ALA A 19 -18.81 -6.52 29.46
C ALA A 19 -18.67 -5.09 28.95
N PHE A 20 -19.69 -4.62 28.21
CA PHE A 20 -19.82 -3.22 27.78
C PHE A 20 -20.36 -2.38 28.95
N GLY A 21 -19.49 -1.55 29.54
CA GLY A 21 -19.90 -0.48 30.43
C GLY A 21 -20.46 0.69 29.62
N LEU A 22 -21.75 1.01 29.86
CA LEU A 22 -22.43 2.19 29.34
C LEU A 22 -21.81 3.44 29.99
N MET A 23 -21.02 4.20 29.27
CA MET A 23 -20.56 5.53 29.68
C MET A 23 -21.37 6.56 28.89
N SER A 24 -22.31 7.20 29.59
CA SER A 24 -23.13 8.28 29.06
C SER A 24 -22.26 9.52 28.81
N LEU A 25 -21.98 9.84 27.54
CA LEU A 25 -21.39 11.12 27.18
C LEU A 25 -22.51 12.17 27.05
N THR A 26 -22.53 13.14 27.97
CA THR A 26 -23.25 14.38 27.79
C THR A 26 -22.57 15.21 26.69
N VAL A 27 -23.29 15.38 25.58
CA VAL A 27 -22.88 16.29 24.50
C VAL A 27 -23.13 17.72 24.98
N GLN A 28 -22.07 18.44 25.26
CA GLN A 28 -22.09 19.88 25.50
C GLN A 28 -21.81 20.57 24.16
N ALA A 29 -22.81 21.29 23.70
CA ALA A 29 -22.70 22.10 22.48
C ALA A 29 -21.84 23.34 22.79
N GLU A 30 -20.58 23.35 22.33
CA GLU A 30 -19.77 24.55 22.32
C GLU A 30 -19.78 25.17 20.92
N SER A 31 -20.11 26.46 20.89
CA SER A 31 -20.14 27.32 19.72
C SER A 31 -18.78 27.40 19.02
N PRO A 32 -18.75 27.58 17.71
CA PRO A 32 -17.48 27.66 16.97
C PRO A 32 -16.78 28.99 17.25
N SER A 33 -15.79 28.98 18.13
CA SER A 33 -14.82 30.06 18.25
C SER A 33 -13.91 30.09 17.02
N ALA A 34 -13.80 31.27 16.42
CA ALA A 34 -12.99 31.59 15.26
C ALA A 34 -11.56 31.04 15.41
N MET A 35 -11.12 30.27 14.42
CA MET A 35 -9.72 29.89 14.26
C MET A 35 -8.87 31.15 13.99
N PRO A 36 -7.81 31.40 14.76
CA PRO A 36 -6.81 32.37 14.33
C PRO A 36 -6.05 31.81 13.12
N THR A 37 -6.12 32.52 12.02
CA THR A 37 -5.24 32.31 10.86
C THR A 37 -3.81 32.63 11.28
N ALA A 38 -3.12 31.68 11.88
CA ALA A 38 -1.68 31.76 12.05
C ALA A 38 -1.03 31.53 10.70
N ASN A 39 -0.79 32.62 10.00
CA ASN A 39 0.10 32.69 8.85
C ASN A 39 1.53 32.55 9.36
N THR A 40 1.92 31.32 9.77
CA THR A 40 3.33 31.00 10.03
C THR A 40 4.02 30.91 8.66
N PRO A 41 5.05 31.72 8.41
CA PRO A 41 5.87 31.53 7.23
C PRO A 41 6.48 30.13 7.35
N HIS A 42 6.13 29.25 6.43
CA HIS A 42 6.79 27.96 6.25
C HIS A 42 8.27 28.27 5.97
N SER A 43 9.06 28.18 7.02
CA SER A 43 10.52 28.15 6.88
C SER A 43 10.81 26.99 5.95
N SER A 44 11.18 27.30 4.71
CA SER A 44 11.64 26.34 3.73
C SER A 44 12.92 25.69 4.26
N MET A 45 12.72 24.58 5.01
CA MET A 45 13.81 23.63 5.21
C MET A 45 14.27 23.16 3.82
N PRO A 46 15.58 22.97 3.59
CA PRO A 46 16.06 22.39 2.34
C PRO A 46 15.38 21.03 2.19
N GLN A 47 14.41 20.97 1.31
CA GLN A 47 13.65 19.75 1.01
C GLN A 47 14.65 18.81 0.35
N ALA A 48 14.98 17.72 1.03
CA ALA A 48 15.92 16.73 0.54
C ALA A 48 15.48 16.31 -0.88
N SER A 49 16.40 16.28 -1.84
CA SER A 49 16.12 15.93 -3.24
C SER A 49 15.30 14.66 -3.41
N GLY A 50 15.45 13.72 -2.48
CA GLY A 50 14.68 12.48 -2.44
C GLY A 50 13.17 12.62 -2.28
N ASP A 51 12.68 13.66 -1.57
CA ASP A 51 11.23 13.89 -1.39
C ASP A 51 10.58 14.37 -2.68
N HIS A 52 11.26 15.25 -3.43
CA HIS A 52 10.80 15.70 -4.75
C HIS A 52 10.77 14.55 -5.75
N ASP A 53 11.79 13.72 -5.74
CA ASP A 53 11.88 12.57 -6.63
C ASP A 53 10.84 11.51 -6.33
N MET A 54 10.55 11.24 -5.05
CA MET A 54 9.49 10.33 -4.63
C MET A 54 8.12 10.85 -5.08
N LYS A 55 7.82 12.14 -4.86
CA LYS A 55 6.57 12.77 -5.29
C LYS A 55 6.41 12.72 -6.82
N LYS A 56 7.45 13.04 -7.57
CA LYS A 56 7.46 12.98 -9.04
C LYS A 56 7.21 11.55 -9.54
N LEU A 57 7.81 10.56 -8.90
CA LEU A 57 7.63 9.16 -9.21
C LEU A 57 6.16 8.73 -8.98
N MET A 58 5.58 9.14 -7.85
CA MET A 58 4.16 8.86 -7.54
C MET A 58 3.23 9.50 -8.57
N THR A 59 3.43 10.79 -8.90
CA THR A 59 2.62 11.48 -9.90
C THR A 59 2.69 10.77 -11.25
N LYS A 60 3.89 10.42 -11.71
CA LYS A 60 4.07 9.68 -12.96
C LYS A 60 3.35 8.33 -12.95
N GLY A 61 3.40 7.60 -11.85
CA GLY A 61 2.69 6.31 -11.70
C GLY A 61 1.17 6.49 -11.79
N MET A 62 0.62 7.50 -11.11
CA MET A 62 -0.80 7.83 -11.16
C MET A 62 -1.25 8.22 -12.57
N ASP A 63 -0.49 9.08 -13.26
CA ASP A 63 -0.79 9.48 -14.64
C ASP A 63 -0.79 8.29 -15.59
N SER A 64 0.18 7.38 -15.43
CA SER A 64 0.25 6.17 -16.24
C SER A 64 -0.94 5.25 -16.03
N MET A 65 -1.42 5.12 -14.79
CA MET A 65 -2.62 4.33 -14.49
C MET A 65 -3.90 4.99 -15.04
N GLN A 66 -3.97 6.33 -14.95
CA GLN A 66 -5.14 7.10 -15.38
C GLN A 66 -5.27 7.14 -16.91
N THR A 67 -4.15 7.10 -17.63
CA THR A 67 -4.11 7.11 -19.11
C THR A 67 -4.09 5.73 -19.74
N MET A 68 -4.11 4.66 -18.92
CA MET A 68 -4.15 3.29 -19.42
C MET A 68 -5.44 3.03 -20.20
N GLN A 69 -5.31 2.54 -21.43
CA GLN A 69 -6.46 2.12 -22.23
C GLN A 69 -6.91 0.73 -21.80
N MET A 70 -8.20 0.64 -21.47
CA MET A 70 -8.83 -0.64 -21.12
C MET A 70 -9.05 -1.47 -22.38
N SER A 71 -8.80 -2.77 -22.29
CA SER A 71 -9.00 -3.71 -23.40
C SER A 71 -10.45 -4.17 -23.55
N GLY A 72 -11.25 -4.01 -22.48
CA GLY A 72 -12.60 -4.55 -22.36
C GLY A 72 -12.68 -5.99 -21.85
N ASP A 73 -11.53 -6.62 -21.63
CA ASP A 73 -11.41 -7.92 -20.95
C ASP A 73 -10.99 -7.69 -19.50
N MET A 74 -11.84 -8.10 -18.56
CA MET A 74 -11.64 -7.86 -17.11
C MET A 74 -10.32 -8.45 -16.59
N ASP A 75 -9.98 -9.66 -16.99
CA ASP A 75 -8.78 -10.34 -16.49
C ASP A 75 -7.51 -9.69 -17.08
N LYS A 76 -7.57 -9.32 -18.34
CA LYS A 76 -6.48 -8.63 -19.03
C LYS A 76 -6.26 -7.23 -18.45
N ASP A 77 -7.34 -6.49 -18.25
CA ASP A 77 -7.29 -5.15 -17.67
C ASP A 77 -6.77 -5.19 -16.23
N PHE A 78 -7.21 -6.16 -15.44
CA PHE A 78 -6.68 -6.41 -14.10
C PHE A 78 -5.17 -6.70 -14.13
N ALA A 79 -4.73 -7.60 -14.98
CA ALA A 79 -3.32 -7.98 -15.08
C ALA A 79 -2.44 -6.79 -15.51
N MET A 80 -2.90 -5.98 -16.46
CA MET A 80 -2.22 -4.77 -16.92
C MET A 80 -2.12 -3.72 -15.81
N MET A 81 -3.23 -3.45 -15.12
CA MET A 81 -3.31 -2.47 -14.04
C MET A 81 -2.42 -2.90 -12.86
N MET A 82 -2.51 -4.15 -12.44
CA MET A 82 -1.71 -4.67 -11.33
C MET A 82 -0.22 -4.68 -11.65
N LYS A 83 0.17 -5.01 -12.88
CA LYS A 83 1.57 -4.92 -13.32
C LYS A 83 2.10 -3.49 -13.18
N MET A 84 1.35 -2.49 -13.63
CA MET A 84 1.74 -1.07 -13.51
C MET A 84 1.84 -0.64 -12.04
N HIS A 85 0.89 -1.02 -11.22
CA HIS A 85 0.90 -0.74 -9.78
C HIS A 85 2.13 -1.36 -9.09
N HIS A 86 2.46 -2.61 -9.43
CA HIS A 86 3.63 -3.30 -8.91
C HIS A 86 4.94 -2.64 -9.37
N GLN A 87 5.00 -2.17 -10.61
CA GLN A 87 6.15 -1.43 -11.12
C GLN A 87 6.36 -0.13 -10.34
N GLN A 88 5.28 0.60 -10.05
CA GLN A 88 5.35 1.80 -9.22
C GLN A 88 5.85 1.50 -7.80
N ALA A 89 5.32 0.45 -7.16
CA ALA A 89 5.77 0.02 -5.84
C ALA A 89 7.26 -0.39 -5.82
N LEU A 90 7.71 -1.07 -6.89
CA LEU A 90 9.12 -1.44 -7.08
C LEU A 90 10.02 -0.20 -7.15
N ASP A 91 9.61 0.81 -7.90
CA ASP A 91 10.41 2.03 -8.09
C ASP A 91 10.43 2.89 -6.80
N MET A 92 9.31 2.97 -6.07
CA MET A 92 9.27 3.59 -4.74
C MET A 92 10.18 2.88 -3.74
N ALA A 93 10.19 1.55 -3.73
CA ALA A 93 11.05 0.76 -2.85
C ALA A 93 12.54 0.95 -3.17
N LYS A 94 12.90 1.09 -4.45
CA LYS A 94 14.28 1.44 -4.85
C LYS A 94 14.69 2.82 -4.35
N MET A 95 13.77 3.81 -4.40
CA MET A 95 14.01 5.14 -3.87
C MET A 95 14.25 5.11 -2.36
N GLU A 96 13.45 4.34 -1.61
CA GLU A 96 13.64 4.15 -0.17
C GLU A 96 15.01 3.52 0.13
N ILE A 97 15.42 2.52 -0.63
CA ILE A 97 16.75 1.90 -0.46
C ILE A 97 17.88 2.91 -0.69
N ALA A 98 17.73 3.77 -1.70
CA ALA A 98 18.76 4.74 -2.06
C ALA A 98 18.83 5.92 -1.07
N HIS A 99 17.69 6.49 -0.71
CA HIS A 99 17.61 7.79 -0.04
C HIS A 99 17.01 7.73 1.38
N GLY A 100 16.33 6.65 1.75
CA GLY A 100 15.76 6.48 3.09
C GLY A 100 16.81 6.56 4.20
N LYS A 101 16.39 6.95 5.38
CA LYS A 101 17.27 7.09 6.55
C LYS A 101 17.15 5.92 7.52
N SER A 102 15.99 5.26 7.56
CA SER A 102 15.74 4.13 8.45
C SER A 102 16.31 2.82 7.90
N PRO A 103 17.23 2.17 8.60
CA PRO A 103 17.72 0.84 8.20
C PRO A 103 16.60 -0.20 8.12
N GLU A 104 15.60 -0.10 8.99
CA GLU A 104 14.43 -0.98 9.02
C GLU A 104 13.58 -0.80 7.75
N MET A 105 13.26 0.45 7.36
CA MET A 105 12.52 0.74 6.14
C MET A 105 13.29 0.29 4.89
N LYS A 106 14.59 0.52 4.84
CA LYS A 106 15.44 0.00 3.76
C LYS A 106 15.43 -1.53 3.68
N ALA A 107 15.44 -2.22 4.83
CA ALA A 107 15.35 -3.68 4.86
C ALA A 107 13.99 -4.17 4.35
N MET A 108 12.90 -3.49 4.72
CA MET A 108 11.56 -3.77 4.21
C MET A 108 11.47 -3.50 2.70
N ALA A 109 11.99 -2.38 2.22
CA ALA A 109 12.01 -2.02 0.81
C ALA A 109 12.76 -3.06 -0.05
N LYS A 110 13.86 -3.65 0.45
CA LYS A 110 14.56 -4.75 -0.24
C LYS A 110 13.66 -5.98 -0.42
N LYS A 111 12.85 -6.32 0.58
CA LYS A 111 11.89 -7.43 0.49
C LYS A 111 10.79 -7.12 -0.54
N ILE A 112 10.29 -5.88 -0.54
CA ILE A 112 9.31 -5.41 -1.52
C ILE A 112 9.88 -5.53 -2.94
N VAL A 113 11.11 -5.07 -3.19
CA VAL A 113 11.76 -5.19 -4.50
C VAL A 113 11.79 -6.64 -4.99
N ALA A 114 12.14 -7.59 -4.11
CA ALA A 114 12.20 -9.00 -4.48
C ALA A 114 10.81 -9.58 -4.81
N ALA A 115 9.79 -9.25 -4.01
CA ALA A 115 8.41 -9.70 -4.22
C ALA A 115 7.82 -9.12 -5.51
N GLN A 116 7.92 -7.79 -5.69
CA GLN A 116 7.35 -7.10 -6.84
C GLN A 116 7.95 -7.56 -8.18
N LYS A 117 9.25 -7.80 -8.23
CA LYS A 117 9.88 -8.36 -9.44
C LYS A 117 9.30 -9.72 -9.83
N LYS A 118 9.06 -10.58 -8.85
CA LYS A 118 8.49 -11.91 -9.08
C LYS A 118 7.05 -11.81 -9.59
N GLU A 119 6.25 -10.94 -9.00
CA GLU A 119 4.85 -10.77 -9.37
C GLU A 119 4.70 -10.10 -10.74
N ILE A 120 5.51 -9.09 -11.05
CA ILE A 120 5.56 -8.48 -12.39
C ILE A 120 5.85 -9.54 -13.45
N ALA A 121 6.83 -10.42 -13.21
CA ALA A 121 7.15 -11.50 -14.15
C ALA A 121 5.99 -12.51 -14.33
N GLN A 122 5.17 -12.71 -13.29
CA GLN A 122 3.97 -13.55 -13.40
C GLN A 122 2.90 -12.89 -14.28
N PHE A 123 2.65 -11.59 -14.11
CA PHE A 123 1.74 -10.83 -14.97
C PHE A 123 2.22 -10.79 -16.41
N ASP A 124 3.51 -10.57 -16.65
CA ASP A 124 4.09 -10.60 -17.99
C ASP A 124 3.88 -11.95 -18.69
N LYS A 125 4.13 -13.02 -17.95
CA LYS A 125 3.93 -14.39 -18.47
C LYS A 125 2.47 -14.68 -18.78
N TRP A 126 1.55 -14.18 -17.96
CA TRP A 126 0.11 -14.35 -18.17
C TRP A 126 -0.36 -13.54 -19.37
N LEU A 127 0.00 -12.26 -19.44
CA LEU A 127 -0.36 -11.36 -20.54
C LEU A 127 0.16 -11.85 -21.90
N ALA A 128 1.37 -12.41 -21.93
CA ALA A 128 1.95 -12.96 -23.15
C ALA A 128 1.16 -14.15 -23.74
N LYS A 129 0.38 -14.85 -22.92
CA LYS A 129 -0.45 -15.98 -23.34
C LYS A 129 -1.88 -15.59 -23.74
N HIS A 130 -2.28 -14.35 -23.41
CA HIS A 130 -3.65 -13.86 -23.57
C HIS A 130 -3.70 -12.59 -24.42
N GLN A 131 -2.81 -12.50 -25.44
CA GLN A 131 -2.80 -11.40 -26.42
C GLN A 131 -3.94 -11.50 -27.41
#